data_37f59d303f8a9eb431363cc1d2c353a2
#
_entry.id   37f59d303f8a9eb431363cc1d2c353a2
#
_cell.length_a   1.000
_cell.length_b   1.000
_cell.length_c   1.000
_cell.angle_alpha   90.00
_cell.angle_beta   90.00
_cell.angle_gamma   90.00
#
_symmetry.space_group_name_H-M   'P 1'
#
loop_
_entity.id
_entity.type
_entity.pdbx_description
1 polymer ?
#
loop_
_entity_poly.entity_id
_entity_poly.type
_entity_poly.pdbx_seq_one_letter_code
_entity_poly.pdbx_strand_id
1 'polypeptide(L)'
;MTKTTFNILVGLSLILGLSACKHDKPKNARTDTYSSGAIEFVSDESFSPIINEELDVFHSIYIQAKVTPKYINELDAINMLMEEKTCLAITTRRFTDAEIENLRGRKFLPITVPLAYDGLAFIINNNNPDSCITVNDIRKILSGKATNWKDIYPNSKLGEFDVVFDNPKSSTVHYCVDSILGGVPINSPHITAVNKSAEVID
;
A
#
# COMPACT_ATOMS: atom_id res chain seq x y z
N MET A 1 -69.60 24.12 -19.22
CA MET A 1 -68.34 23.56 -19.72
C MET A 1 -68.63 22.45 -20.72
N THR A 2 -68.28 22.61 -21.97
CA THR A 2 -68.57 21.60 -23.00
C THR A 2 -67.66 20.40 -22.82
N LYS A 3 -68.15 19.17 -23.16
CA LYS A 3 -67.30 17.93 -23.05
C LYS A 3 -65.94 18.06 -23.73
N THR A 4 -65.87 18.89 -24.76
CA THR A 4 -64.64 19.15 -25.51
C THR A 4 -63.61 19.93 -24.69
N THR A 5 -63.99 20.93 -23.92
CA THR A 5 -63.09 21.70 -23.02
C THR A 5 -62.58 20.86 -21.85
N PHE A 6 -63.38 19.95 -21.33
CA PHE A 6 -62.99 19.02 -20.28
C PHE A 6 -61.92 18.02 -20.76
N ASN A 7 -62.09 17.45 -21.96
CA ASN A 7 -61.13 16.50 -22.54
C ASN A 7 -59.79 17.18 -22.91
N ILE A 8 -59.79 18.44 -23.34
CA ILE A 8 -58.56 19.20 -23.59
C ILE A 8 -57.80 19.48 -22.30
N LEU A 9 -58.52 19.81 -21.22
CA LEU A 9 -57.91 20.09 -19.92
C LEU A 9 -57.27 18.84 -19.30
N VAL A 10 -57.95 17.67 -19.43
CA VAL A 10 -57.38 16.38 -18.98
C VAL A 10 -56.17 15.95 -19.81
N GLY A 11 -56.20 16.15 -21.12
CA GLY A 11 -55.08 15.86 -22.00
C GLY A 11 -53.85 16.72 -21.69
N LEU A 12 -54.04 18.01 -21.42
CA LEU A 12 -52.99 18.96 -21.06
C LEU A 12 -52.39 18.65 -19.69
N SER A 13 -53.17 18.21 -18.73
CA SER A 13 -52.70 17.77 -17.41
C SER A 13 -51.87 16.50 -17.46
N LEU A 14 -52.19 15.57 -18.38
CA LEU A 14 -51.42 14.33 -18.57
C LEU A 14 -50.05 14.57 -19.19
N ILE A 15 -49.96 15.55 -20.11
CA ILE A 15 -48.69 15.92 -20.78
C ILE A 15 -47.75 16.64 -19.82
N LEU A 16 -48.25 17.45 -18.89
CA LEU A 16 -47.47 18.14 -17.86
C LEU A 16 -46.91 17.18 -16.81
N GLY A 17 -47.58 16.06 -16.54
CA GLY A 17 -47.09 15.03 -15.61
C GLY A 17 -45.90 14.21 -16.08
N LEU A 18 -45.66 14.13 -17.41
CA LEU A 18 -44.53 13.36 -17.98
C LEU A 18 -43.20 14.12 -17.98
N SER A 19 -43.20 15.42 -17.73
CA SER A 19 -41.99 16.25 -17.70
C SER A 19 -41.28 16.31 -16.34
N ALA A 20 -41.88 15.72 -15.29
CA ALA A 20 -41.39 15.86 -13.91
C ALA A 20 -40.27 14.88 -13.50
N CYS A 21 -39.92 13.92 -14.35
CA CYS A 21 -38.83 13.01 -14.07
C CYS A 21 -37.51 13.47 -14.72
N LYS A 22 -37.05 14.69 -14.43
CA LYS A 22 -35.60 14.93 -14.49
C LYS A 22 -34.99 14.36 -13.22
N HIS A 23 -34.40 13.18 -13.35
CA HIS A 23 -33.55 12.60 -12.34
C HIS A 23 -32.28 13.46 -12.29
N ASP A 24 -32.30 14.57 -11.56
CA ASP A 24 -31.08 15.30 -11.25
C ASP A 24 -30.21 14.36 -10.42
N LYS A 25 -29.15 13.86 -11.05
CA LYS A 25 -28.13 13.08 -10.31
C LYS A 25 -27.60 13.98 -9.20
N PRO A 26 -27.51 13.49 -7.96
CA PRO A 26 -26.91 14.26 -6.86
C PRO A 26 -25.56 14.80 -7.33
N LYS A 27 -25.23 16.06 -7.04
CA LYS A 27 -23.99 16.73 -7.49
C LYS A 27 -22.72 15.99 -7.12
N ASN A 28 -22.79 15.02 -6.19
CA ASN A 28 -21.68 14.16 -5.74
C ASN A 28 -21.96 12.67 -5.97
N ALA A 29 -22.90 12.30 -6.85
CA ALA A 29 -23.10 10.88 -7.15
C ALA A 29 -21.88 10.35 -7.91
N ARG A 30 -21.29 9.27 -7.42
CA ARG A 30 -20.28 8.52 -8.15
C ARG A 30 -20.87 8.12 -9.50
N THR A 31 -20.13 8.41 -10.56
CA THR A 31 -20.51 8.07 -11.94
C THR A 31 -19.82 6.83 -12.43
N ASP A 32 -18.95 6.25 -11.60
CA ASP A 32 -18.21 5.03 -11.86
C ASP A 32 -19.15 3.82 -11.90
N THR A 33 -18.84 2.91 -12.79
CA THR A 33 -19.50 1.61 -12.94
C THR A 33 -18.50 0.51 -12.61
N TYR A 34 -18.92 -0.76 -12.71
CA TYR A 34 -18.03 -1.90 -12.51
C TYR A 34 -16.79 -1.90 -13.42
N SER A 35 -16.88 -1.34 -14.62
CA SER A 35 -15.84 -1.38 -15.66
C SER A 35 -15.37 0.00 -16.12
N SER A 36 -15.80 1.08 -15.46
CA SER A 36 -15.43 2.45 -15.82
C SER A 36 -15.37 3.35 -14.60
N GLY A 37 -14.51 4.35 -14.64
CA GLY A 37 -14.33 5.33 -13.58
C GLY A 37 -12.86 5.64 -13.37
N ALA A 38 -12.56 6.50 -12.38
CA ALA A 38 -11.19 6.84 -12.00
C ALA A 38 -11.02 6.70 -10.49
N ILE A 39 -9.95 6.01 -10.09
CA ILE A 39 -9.58 5.84 -8.69
C ILE A 39 -8.08 5.99 -8.54
N GLU A 40 -7.65 6.66 -7.47
CA GLU A 40 -6.27 6.68 -7.01
C GLU A 40 -6.18 5.87 -5.71
N PHE A 41 -5.14 5.09 -5.57
CA PHE A 41 -4.86 4.32 -4.37
C PHE A 41 -3.38 4.43 -3.99
N VAL A 42 -3.05 4.06 -2.75
CA VAL A 42 -1.67 4.07 -2.26
C VAL A 42 -1.15 2.64 -2.11
N SER A 43 0.13 2.46 -2.34
CA SER A 43 0.82 1.19 -2.15
C SER A 43 2.22 1.41 -1.60
N ASP A 44 2.70 0.45 -0.81
CA ASP A 44 4.13 0.36 -0.51
C ASP A 44 4.92 0.28 -1.82
N GLU A 45 6.04 1.02 -1.88
CA GLU A 45 6.87 1.14 -3.07
C GLU A 45 7.43 -0.20 -3.54
N SER A 46 7.70 -1.13 -2.61
CA SER A 46 8.24 -2.46 -2.91
C SER A 46 7.34 -3.27 -3.84
N PHE A 47 6.03 -2.99 -3.86
CA PHE A 47 5.07 -3.69 -4.73
C PHE A 47 4.92 -3.07 -6.12
N SER A 48 5.62 -1.95 -6.40
CA SER A 48 5.44 -1.24 -7.68
C SER A 48 5.64 -2.12 -8.92
N PRO A 49 6.61 -3.06 -9.00
CA PRO A 49 6.77 -3.89 -10.18
C PRO A 49 5.55 -4.77 -10.47
N ILE A 50 5.09 -5.50 -9.45
CA ILE A 50 3.95 -6.42 -9.63
C ILE A 50 2.64 -5.66 -9.87
N ILE A 51 2.42 -4.54 -9.18
CA ILE A 51 1.21 -3.73 -9.34
C ILE A 51 1.14 -3.12 -10.75
N ASN A 52 2.26 -2.64 -11.28
CA ASN A 52 2.27 -2.08 -12.63
C ASN A 52 1.91 -3.12 -13.68
N GLU A 53 2.47 -4.33 -13.60
CA GLU A 53 2.13 -5.43 -14.51
C GLU A 53 0.64 -5.80 -14.42
N GLU A 54 0.09 -5.89 -13.21
CA GLU A 54 -1.34 -6.18 -13.03
C GLU A 54 -2.23 -5.05 -13.55
N LEU A 55 -1.82 -3.79 -13.40
CA LEU A 55 -2.55 -2.65 -13.92
C LEU A 55 -2.52 -2.58 -15.44
N ASP A 56 -1.43 -2.96 -16.08
CA ASP A 56 -1.34 -3.03 -17.54
C ASP A 56 -2.33 -4.06 -18.10
N VAL A 57 -2.42 -5.23 -17.47
CA VAL A 57 -3.44 -6.24 -17.80
C VAL A 57 -4.85 -5.70 -17.52
N PHE A 58 -5.08 -5.12 -16.36
CA PHE A 58 -6.39 -4.57 -15.98
C PHE A 58 -6.86 -3.49 -16.99
N HIS A 59 -6.02 -2.53 -17.33
CA HIS A 59 -6.36 -1.45 -18.27
C HIS A 59 -6.57 -1.96 -19.69
N SER A 60 -5.92 -3.05 -20.08
CA SER A 60 -6.16 -3.68 -21.40
C SER A 60 -7.57 -4.28 -21.49
N ILE A 61 -8.12 -4.75 -20.38
CA ILE A 61 -9.46 -5.34 -20.32
C ILE A 61 -10.52 -4.24 -20.11
N TYR A 62 -10.25 -3.29 -19.21
CA TYR A 62 -11.19 -2.23 -18.82
C TYR A 62 -10.72 -0.86 -19.30
N ILE A 63 -10.79 -0.63 -20.58
CA ILE A 63 -10.28 0.58 -21.26
C ILE A 63 -10.90 1.90 -20.77
N GLN A 64 -12.05 1.86 -20.10
CA GLN A 64 -12.74 3.02 -19.54
C GLN A 64 -12.46 3.20 -18.03
N ALA A 65 -11.69 2.31 -17.44
CA ALA A 65 -11.26 2.42 -16.04
C ALA A 65 -9.87 3.08 -16.00
N LYS A 66 -9.70 4.03 -15.09
CA LYS A 66 -8.42 4.66 -14.79
C LYS A 66 -8.06 4.41 -13.34
N VAL A 67 -7.21 3.44 -13.10
CA VAL A 67 -6.70 3.10 -11.77
C VAL A 67 -5.25 3.58 -11.69
N THR A 68 -4.96 4.50 -10.75
CA THR A 68 -3.66 5.15 -10.65
C THR A 68 -3.05 4.84 -9.28
N PRO A 69 -1.92 4.12 -9.22
CA PRO A 69 -1.21 3.87 -7.98
C PRO A 69 -0.35 5.08 -7.59
N LYS A 70 -0.26 5.34 -6.30
CA LYS A 70 0.72 6.24 -5.70
C LYS A 70 1.61 5.41 -4.80
N TYR A 71 2.87 5.25 -5.20
CA TYR A 71 3.86 4.48 -4.44
C TYR A 71 4.50 5.36 -3.37
N ILE A 72 4.42 4.91 -2.14
CA ILE A 72 4.94 5.59 -0.95
C ILE A 72 5.42 4.53 0.05
N ASN A 73 6.08 4.93 1.12
CA ASN A 73 6.43 3.98 2.17
C ASN A 73 5.19 3.48 2.94
N GLU A 74 5.30 2.31 3.53
CA GLU A 74 4.20 1.61 4.20
C GLU A 74 3.51 2.46 5.28
N LEU A 75 4.30 3.14 6.14
CA LEU A 75 3.75 3.92 7.22
C LEU A 75 2.88 5.08 6.72
N ASP A 76 3.35 5.77 5.68
CA ASP A 76 2.59 6.87 5.08
C ASP A 76 1.34 6.35 4.34
N ALA A 77 1.39 5.15 3.73
CA ALA A 77 0.23 4.51 3.10
C ALA A 77 -0.87 4.20 4.13
N ILE A 78 -0.49 3.63 5.27
CA ILE A 78 -1.42 3.36 6.37
C ILE A 78 -1.99 4.65 6.94
N ASN A 79 -1.15 5.67 7.16
CA ASN A 79 -1.61 6.96 7.67
C ASN A 79 -2.61 7.62 6.72
N MET A 80 -2.37 7.58 5.41
CA MET A 80 -3.33 8.11 4.43
C MET A 80 -4.68 7.39 4.47
N LEU A 81 -4.69 6.07 4.69
CA LEU A 81 -5.92 5.31 4.85
C LEU A 81 -6.62 5.64 6.17
N MET A 82 -5.87 5.76 7.28
CA MET A 82 -6.38 6.17 8.59
C MET A 82 -6.99 7.58 8.56
N GLU A 83 -6.42 8.47 7.78
CA GLU A 83 -6.91 9.85 7.59
C GLU A 83 -8.02 9.97 6.54
N GLU A 84 -8.46 8.86 5.96
CA GLU A 84 -9.48 8.81 4.89
C GLU A 84 -9.09 9.60 3.62
N LYS A 85 -7.80 9.82 3.41
CA LYS A 85 -7.24 10.46 2.20
C LYS A 85 -7.18 9.51 1.01
N THR A 86 -7.29 8.21 1.26
CA THR A 86 -7.40 7.16 0.25
C THR A 86 -8.44 6.13 0.69
N CYS A 87 -9.03 5.43 -0.25
CA CYS A 87 -10.00 4.36 0.03
C CYS A 87 -9.38 2.95 -0.08
N LEU A 88 -8.17 2.83 -0.59
CA LEU A 88 -7.45 1.58 -0.77
C LEU A 88 -5.96 1.81 -0.49
N ALA A 89 -5.38 0.93 0.33
CA ALA A 89 -3.95 0.86 0.56
C ALA A 89 -3.46 -0.59 0.43
N ILE A 90 -2.32 -0.79 -0.24
CA ILE A 90 -1.64 -2.10 -0.33
C ILE A 90 -0.37 -2.01 0.51
N THR A 91 -0.28 -2.83 1.56
CA THR A 91 0.77 -2.79 2.57
C THR A 91 1.17 -4.20 2.99
N THR A 92 2.31 -4.37 3.64
CA THR A 92 2.78 -5.67 4.12
C THR A 92 2.16 -6.07 5.45
N ARG A 93 1.78 -5.11 6.28
CA ARG A 93 1.20 -5.37 7.59
C ARG A 93 -0.30 -5.11 7.64
N ARG A 94 -0.93 -5.70 8.62
CA ARG A 94 -2.30 -5.37 9.03
C ARG A 94 -2.30 -4.16 9.96
N PHE A 95 -3.47 -3.60 10.19
CA PHE A 95 -3.66 -2.64 11.27
C PHE A 95 -3.34 -3.28 12.62
N THR A 96 -2.73 -2.50 13.50
CA THR A 96 -2.61 -2.85 14.92
C THR A 96 -3.95 -2.75 15.62
N ASP A 97 -4.08 -3.39 16.79
CA ASP A 97 -5.33 -3.33 17.57
C ASP A 97 -5.69 -1.89 17.97
N ALA A 98 -4.69 -1.06 18.26
CA ALA A 98 -4.89 0.36 18.60
C ALA A 98 -5.41 1.16 17.38
N GLU A 99 -4.89 0.91 16.18
CA GLU A 99 -5.37 1.52 14.94
C GLU A 99 -6.81 1.09 14.62
N ILE A 100 -7.12 -0.20 14.78
CA ILE A 100 -8.48 -0.73 14.59
C ILE A 100 -9.45 -0.08 15.59
N GLU A 101 -9.07 0.08 16.85
CA GLU A 101 -9.95 0.69 17.85
C GLU A 101 -10.18 2.18 17.56
N ASN A 102 -9.15 2.91 17.11
CA ASN A 102 -9.30 4.30 16.65
C ASN A 102 -10.29 4.40 15.48
N LEU A 103 -10.13 3.54 14.47
CA LEU A 103 -11.03 3.51 13.30
C LEU A 103 -12.45 3.15 13.69
N ARG A 104 -12.64 2.21 14.62
CA ARG A 104 -13.93 1.82 15.15
C ARG A 104 -14.63 2.97 15.87
N GLY A 105 -13.88 3.71 16.70
CA GLY A 105 -14.41 4.91 17.38
C GLY A 105 -14.93 5.96 16.40
N ARG A 106 -14.35 6.02 15.21
CA ARG A 106 -14.76 6.89 14.10
C ARG A 106 -15.82 6.27 13.18
N LYS A 107 -16.32 5.07 13.49
CA LYS A 107 -17.25 4.27 12.69
C LYS A 107 -16.73 3.91 11.30
N PHE A 108 -15.42 3.86 11.13
CA PHE A 108 -14.74 3.41 9.94
C PHE A 108 -14.23 1.98 10.15
N LEU A 109 -14.67 1.05 9.31
CA LEU A 109 -14.31 -0.37 9.40
C LEU A 109 -13.63 -0.80 8.09
N PRO A 110 -12.29 -0.79 8.03
CA PRO A 110 -11.58 -1.23 6.85
C PRO A 110 -11.73 -2.74 6.65
N ILE A 111 -11.82 -3.17 5.40
CA ILE A 111 -11.79 -4.58 5.02
C ILE A 111 -10.34 -4.90 4.66
N THR A 112 -9.76 -5.90 5.33
CA THR A 112 -8.42 -6.39 5.03
C THR A 112 -8.50 -7.70 4.25
N VAL A 113 -7.86 -7.74 3.08
CA VAL A 113 -7.81 -8.92 2.20
C VAL A 113 -6.34 -9.26 1.95
N PRO A 114 -5.87 -10.50 2.26
CA PRO A 114 -4.54 -10.93 1.87
C PRO A 114 -4.50 -11.16 0.35
N LEU A 115 -3.51 -10.56 -0.32
CA LEU A 115 -3.33 -10.69 -1.77
C LEU A 115 -2.26 -11.72 -2.11
N ALA A 116 -1.11 -11.67 -1.40
CA ALA A 116 0.04 -12.53 -1.65
C ALA A 116 0.90 -12.64 -0.38
N TYR A 117 1.90 -13.51 -0.44
CA TYR A 117 3.00 -13.55 0.53
C TYR A 117 4.24 -12.97 -0.12
N ASP A 118 4.93 -12.13 0.61
CA ASP A 118 6.21 -11.55 0.21
C ASP A 118 7.34 -12.11 1.06
N GLY A 119 8.59 -11.89 0.65
CA GLY A 119 9.79 -12.34 1.34
C GLY A 119 10.89 -11.28 1.34
N LEU A 120 11.59 -11.17 2.47
CA LEU A 120 12.76 -10.32 2.58
C LEU A 120 14.01 -11.08 2.12
N ALA A 121 14.73 -10.51 1.17
CA ALA A 121 16.04 -11.01 0.71
C ALA A 121 17.17 -10.15 1.28
N PHE A 122 18.18 -10.81 1.82
CA PHE A 122 19.43 -10.18 2.20
C PHE A 122 20.44 -10.35 1.05
N ILE A 123 20.99 -9.27 0.58
CA ILE A 123 21.98 -9.26 -0.51
C ILE A 123 23.33 -8.83 0.03
N ILE A 124 24.37 -9.34 -0.58
CA ILE A 124 25.77 -9.02 -0.27
C ILE A 124 26.52 -8.75 -1.57
N ASN A 125 27.64 -8.06 -1.47
CA ASN A 125 28.53 -7.85 -2.61
C ASN A 125 29.04 -9.19 -3.17
N ASN A 126 29.12 -9.32 -4.49
CA ASN A 126 29.57 -10.54 -5.18
C ASN A 126 31.00 -10.99 -4.80
N ASN A 127 31.84 -10.09 -4.30
CA ASN A 127 33.19 -10.41 -3.83
C ASN A 127 33.22 -10.95 -2.39
N ASN A 128 32.05 -10.97 -1.70
CA ASN A 128 31.97 -11.56 -0.37
C ASN A 128 31.86 -13.08 -0.48
N PRO A 129 32.88 -13.85 0.03
CA PRO A 129 32.84 -15.29 -0.01
C PRO A 129 31.83 -15.92 0.99
N ASP A 130 31.36 -15.14 1.97
CA ASP A 130 30.50 -15.59 3.05
C ASP A 130 29.04 -15.37 2.64
N SER A 131 28.47 -16.31 1.87
CA SER A 131 27.16 -16.18 1.23
C SER A 131 25.99 -16.80 2.01
N CYS A 132 26.26 -17.48 3.13
CA CYS A 132 25.23 -18.14 3.95
C CYS A 132 25.13 -17.47 5.33
N ILE A 133 24.02 -16.84 5.63
CA ILE A 133 23.78 -16.19 6.91
C ILE A 133 22.54 -16.76 7.60
N THR A 134 22.56 -16.90 8.91
CA THR A 134 21.39 -17.35 9.67
C THR A 134 20.56 -16.16 10.16
N VAL A 135 19.25 -16.37 10.42
CA VAL A 135 18.40 -15.35 11.03
C VAL A 135 18.96 -14.89 12.39
N ASN A 136 19.62 -15.80 13.13
CA ASN A 136 20.25 -15.44 14.41
C ASN A 136 21.45 -14.50 14.21
N ASP A 137 22.21 -14.68 13.14
CA ASP A 137 23.34 -13.79 12.83
C ASP A 137 22.84 -12.43 12.35
N ILE A 138 21.78 -12.38 11.53
CA ILE A 138 21.09 -11.14 11.18
C ILE A 138 20.61 -10.41 12.44
N ARG A 139 20.06 -11.15 13.40
CA ARG A 139 19.63 -10.57 14.70
C ARG A 139 20.82 -9.96 15.46
N LYS A 140 22.00 -10.60 15.46
CA LYS A 140 23.23 -10.04 16.09
C LYS A 140 23.66 -8.75 15.38
N ILE A 141 23.62 -8.73 14.06
CA ILE A 141 23.97 -7.57 13.24
C ILE A 141 23.02 -6.40 13.55
N LEU A 142 21.72 -6.62 13.43
CA LEU A 142 20.72 -5.58 13.62
C LEU A 142 20.65 -5.06 15.07
N SER A 143 20.97 -5.91 16.05
CA SER A 143 21.04 -5.51 17.47
C SER A 143 22.37 -4.85 17.86
N GLY A 144 23.34 -4.74 16.94
CA GLY A 144 24.68 -4.18 17.21
C GLY A 144 25.61 -5.10 18.01
N LYS A 145 25.25 -6.37 18.18
CA LYS A 145 26.11 -7.38 18.83
C LYS A 145 27.22 -7.91 17.93
N ALA A 146 27.07 -7.77 16.63
CA ALA A 146 28.07 -8.05 15.63
C ALA A 146 28.26 -6.80 14.77
N THR A 147 29.49 -6.36 14.58
CA THR A 147 29.86 -5.18 13.78
C THR A 147 30.90 -5.52 12.73
N ASN A 148 31.40 -6.73 12.78
CA ASN A 148 32.47 -7.20 11.90
C ASN A 148 32.14 -8.59 11.36
N TRP A 149 32.54 -8.90 10.14
CA TRP A 149 32.29 -10.21 9.55
C TRP A 149 32.87 -11.36 10.39
N LYS A 150 33.96 -11.14 11.13
CA LYS A 150 34.54 -12.14 12.04
C LYS A 150 33.64 -12.50 13.23
N ASP A 151 32.72 -11.62 13.60
CA ASP A 151 31.74 -11.89 14.67
C ASP A 151 30.71 -12.95 14.24
N ILE A 152 30.54 -13.10 12.91
CA ILE A 152 29.65 -14.09 12.29
C ILE A 152 30.44 -15.28 11.75
N TYR A 153 31.52 -15.03 11.03
CA TYR A 153 32.39 -16.02 10.41
C TYR A 153 33.82 -15.86 10.95
N PRO A 154 34.24 -16.67 11.93
CA PRO A 154 35.55 -16.51 12.58
C PRO A 154 36.76 -16.50 11.64
N ASN A 155 36.65 -17.16 10.48
CA ASN A 155 37.68 -17.24 9.47
C ASN A 155 37.55 -16.18 8.36
N SER A 156 36.62 -15.27 8.45
CA SER A 156 36.42 -14.22 7.47
C SER A 156 37.66 -13.31 7.39
N LYS A 157 38.02 -12.92 6.17
CA LYS A 157 39.09 -11.92 5.91
C LYS A 157 38.52 -10.51 5.76
N LEU A 158 37.21 -10.39 5.78
CA LEU A 158 36.48 -9.12 5.68
C LEU A 158 36.52 -8.38 7.02
N GLY A 159 36.42 -7.05 6.93
CA GLY A 159 36.38 -6.16 8.09
C GLY A 159 34.95 -5.89 8.60
N GLU A 160 34.73 -4.63 8.94
CA GLU A 160 33.39 -4.14 9.32
C GLU A 160 32.43 -4.23 8.14
N PHE A 161 31.14 -4.27 8.45
CA PHE A 161 30.07 -4.26 7.45
C PHE A 161 29.12 -3.09 7.69
N ASP A 162 28.56 -2.57 6.64
CA ASP A 162 27.44 -1.63 6.68
C ASP A 162 26.14 -2.35 6.33
N VAL A 163 25.08 -2.00 7.03
CA VAL A 163 23.71 -2.47 6.74
C VAL A 163 22.99 -1.34 6.02
N VAL A 164 22.52 -1.61 4.82
CA VAL A 164 21.83 -0.62 4.00
C VAL A 164 20.36 -1.02 3.86
N PHE A 165 19.48 -0.09 4.20
CA PHE A 165 18.04 -0.20 4.00
C PHE A 165 17.57 0.75 2.90
N ASP A 166 16.43 0.40 2.30
CA ASP A 166 15.78 1.19 1.26
C ASP A 166 15.20 2.52 1.80
N ASN A 167 14.58 2.49 2.98
CA ASN A 167 13.94 3.66 3.58
C ASN A 167 13.74 3.41 5.08
N PRO A 168 13.94 4.40 5.97
CA PRO A 168 13.73 4.22 7.41
C PRO A 168 12.28 3.87 7.80
N LYS A 169 11.31 4.15 6.94
CA LYS A 169 9.88 3.89 7.15
C LYS A 169 9.35 2.76 6.26
N SER A 170 10.24 1.97 5.67
CA SER A 170 9.87 0.88 4.75
C SER A 170 9.32 -0.33 5.50
N SER A 171 8.57 -1.13 4.77
CA SER A 171 8.14 -2.45 5.18
C SER A 171 9.30 -3.36 5.56
N THR A 172 10.46 -3.22 4.90
CA THR A 172 11.69 -3.95 5.18
C THR A 172 12.20 -3.71 6.59
N VAL A 173 12.32 -2.43 6.98
CA VAL A 173 12.73 -2.04 8.34
C VAL A 173 11.72 -2.53 9.37
N HIS A 174 10.44 -2.36 9.09
CA HIS A 174 9.36 -2.80 9.97
C HIS A 174 9.39 -4.32 10.19
N TYR A 175 9.56 -5.10 9.13
CA TYR A 175 9.72 -6.56 9.25
C TYR A 175 10.95 -6.95 10.09
N CYS A 176 12.08 -6.27 9.91
CA CYS A 176 13.28 -6.51 10.72
C CYS A 176 13.04 -6.26 12.20
N VAL A 177 12.36 -5.17 12.54
CA VAL A 177 12.03 -4.84 13.94
C VAL A 177 11.05 -5.86 14.52
N ASP A 178 9.94 -6.09 13.87
CA ASP A 178 8.86 -6.91 14.42
C ASP A 178 9.18 -8.41 14.40
N SER A 179 9.62 -8.92 13.25
CA SER A 179 9.76 -10.37 13.06
C SER A 179 11.15 -10.89 13.43
N ILE A 180 12.21 -10.13 13.15
CA ILE A 180 13.59 -10.58 13.43
C ILE A 180 14.00 -10.18 14.86
N LEU A 181 13.74 -8.94 15.27
CA LEU A 181 14.17 -8.42 16.57
C LEU A 181 13.10 -8.56 17.67
N GLY A 182 11.87 -9.00 17.33
CA GLY A 182 10.79 -9.19 18.30
C GLY A 182 10.29 -7.88 18.92
N GLY A 183 10.22 -6.82 18.16
CA GLY A 183 9.76 -5.49 18.57
C GLY A 183 10.86 -4.60 19.17
N VAL A 184 12.11 -5.07 19.23
CA VAL A 184 13.24 -4.27 19.69
C VAL A 184 13.75 -3.39 18.53
N PRO A 185 13.98 -2.09 18.76
CA PRO A 185 14.54 -1.23 17.72
C PRO A 185 15.90 -1.70 17.23
N ILE A 186 16.20 -1.44 15.97
CA ILE A 186 17.51 -1.67 15.37
C ILE A 186 18.53 -0.77 16.07
N ASN A 187 19.66 -1.33 16.45
CA ASN A 187 20.72 -0.63 17.21
C ASN A 187 22.13 -0.94 16.66
N SER A 188 22.25 -1.25 15.36
CA SER A 188 23.57 -1.41 14.74
C SER A 188 24.23 -0.04 14.52
N PRO A 189 25.54 0.10 14.81
CA PRO A 189 26.25 1.37 14.61
C PRO A 189 26.48 1.70 13.14
N HIS A 190 26.47 0.70 12.26
CA HIS A 190 26.73 0.81 10.84
C HIS A 190 25.46 0.60 10.03
N ILE A 191 24.51 1.53 10.17
CA ILE A 191 23.24 1.52 9.42
C ILE A 191 23.13 2.76 8.56
N THR A 192 22.81 2.53 7.30
CA THR A 192 22.48 3.57 6.34
C THR A 192 21.12 3.26 5.71
N ALA A 193 20.35 4.28 5.41
CA ALA A 193 19.13 4.14 4.63
C ALA A 193 19.23 5.05 3.40
N VAL A 194 18.86 4.51 2.26
CA VAL A 194 18.72 5.25 1.00
C VAL A 194 17.27 5.73 0.83
N ASN A 195 16.92 6.31 -0.28
CA ASN A 195 15.57 6.84 -0.47
C ASN A 195 14.64 5.89 -1.23
N LYS A 196 15.22 4.95 -1.98
CA LYS A 196 14.47 4.02 -2.84
C LYS A 196 15.10 2.64 -2.82
N SER A 197 14.29 1.61 -2.96
CA SER A 197 14.74 0.22 -2.99
C SER A 197 15.77 -0.07 -4.09
N ALA A 198 15.67 0.59 -5.24
CA ALA A 198 16.66 0.44 -6.32
C ALA A 198 18.07 0.91 -5.94
N GLU A 199 18.17 1.92 -5.07
CA GLU A 199 19.46 2.49 -4.62
C GLU A 199 20.20 1.58 -3.62
N VAL A 200 19.55 0.52 -3.11
CA VAL A 200 20.18 -0.46 -2.22
C VAL A 200 21.12 -1.39 -3.00
N ILE A 201 20.89 -1.54 -4.30
CA ILE A 201 21.63 -2.49 -5.16
C ILE A 201 22.82 -1.82 -5.86
N ASP A 202 22.78 -0.51 -6.04
CA ASP A 202 23.83 0.31 -6.67
C ASP A 202 25.02 0.56 -5.71
#